data_030a9e8eebe0d97e56a2e61fa58c5974
#
_entry.id   030a9e8eebe0d97e56a2e61fa58c5974
#
_cell.length_a   1.000
_cell.length_b   1.000
_cell.length_c   1.000
_cell.angle_alpha   90.00
_cell.angle_beta   90.00
_cell.angle_gamma   90.00
#
_symmetry.space_group_name_H-M   'P 1'
#
loop_
_entity.id
_entity.type
_entity.pdbx_description
1 polymer ?
#
loop_
_entity_poly.entity_id
_entity_poly.type
_entity_poly.pdbx_seq_one_letter_code
_entity_poly.pdbx_strand_id
1 'polypeptide(L)'
;MRARLTQGWRGLSWLLVGVVMLALVGCGSGVPLTLPSPQASEASVGAVAPPVTVGLSDGNVNTLPVLLRGKSRWVPVMWNELPGFEQDELFEAWNAWLKSCERPGPVFAPLCPELRRLSIGDASEQRAWMQARLQPYRVEPLAGAASGGLLTAYFEPEFVARRVSGDGFDTPLYKLPAGVGGAKPWFSRREMDLLPAAQAALRGQALLYLADPVDALLLQIQGSGRIRVTEPDGATRLVRLAYAGHNGQPYQSVGRWLLEQGELRDASWPGIRAWLVHNPQRVQELLWQNPRVVFFKEEPLGDFDAGFGPRGAQGVPLTPGRSIAVDPGSIPYGTPVWLSSEGSDVSLNRLVLAQDTGSAITGAQRADYFVGWGAAAGEVAGRMRQPLHLWALWPKTAR
;
A
#
# COMPACT_ATOMS: atom_id res chain seq x y z
N MET A 1 -53.94 -22.39 -41.69
CA MET A 1 -54.27 -21.14 -42.39
C MET A 1 -53.09 -20.22 -42.12
N ARG A 2 -52.14 -20.10 -43.05
CA ARG A 2 -52.01 -19.14 -44.19
C ARG A 2 -52.21 -17.71 -43.63
N ALA A 3 -51.33 -16.70 -43.73
CA ALA A 3 -50.37 -16.33 -44.79
C ALA A 3 -49.39 -15.29 -44.19
N ARG A 4 -48.07 -15.31 -44.50
CA ARG A 4 -47.32 -14.58 -45.57
C ARG A 4 -47.19 -13.07 -45.31
N LEU A 5 -45.95 -12.61 -45.07
CA LEU A 5 -44.95 -12.00 -45.99
C LEU A 5 -45.20 -10.54 -46.35
N THR A 6 -44.21 -9.68 -46.12
CA THR A 6 -43.48 -8.83 -47.10
C THR A 6 -42.42 -8.04 -46.31
N GLN A 7 -41.15 -8.13 -46.49
CA GLN A 7 -40.18 -7.63 -47.49
C GLN A 7 -40.30 -6.13 -47.80
N GLY A 8 -39.25 -5.39 -47.53
CA GLY A 8 -39.04 -4.03 -48.02
C GLY A 8 -37.62 -3.53 -47.71
N TRP A 9 -36.87 -3.48 -48.70
CA TRP A 9 -35.47 -3.19 -49.00
C TRP A 9 -35.16 -1.70 -49.14
N ARG A 10 -33.83 -1.32 -49.03
CA ARG A 10 -33.09 -0.16 -49.60
C ARG A 10 -33.04 1.06 -48.61
N GLY A 11 -31.94 1.76 -48.43
CA GLY A 11 -30.81 2.00 -49.30
C GLY A 11 -29.61 2.60 -48.61
N LEU A 12 -28.56 2.35 -49.26
CA LEU A 12 -27.18 2.79 -49.12
C LEU A 12 -27.05 4.30 -49.35
N SER A 13 -26.28 5.02 -48.51
CA SER A 13 -25.68 6.30 -48.92
C SER A 13 -24.35 6.51 -48.24
N TRP A 14 -23.31 6.42 -49.03
CA TRP A 14 -21.95 6.85 -48.73
C TRP A 14 -21.86 8.37 -48.88
N LEU A 15 -21.28 9.04 -47.93
CA LEU A 15 -20.78 10.42 -48.10
C LEU A 15 -19.31 10.48 -47.67
N LEU A 16 -18.47 10.52 -48.70
CA LEU A 16 -17.08 10.93 -48.64
C LEU A 16 -17.04 12.44 -48.33
N VAL A 17 -16.28 12.86 -47.34
CA VAL A 17 -15.87 14.26 -47.15
C VAL A 17 -14.36 14.32 -47.28
N GLY A 18 -13.95 15.07 -48.29
CA GLY A 18 -12.58 15.22 -48.72
C GLY A 18 -11.77 16.11 -47.81
N VAL A 19 -10.50 15.78 -47.73
CA VAL A 19 -9.42 16.56 -47.12
C VAL A 19 -9.04 17.66 -48.10
N VAL A 20 -9.17 18.92 -47.68
CA VAL A 20 -8.57 20.08 -48.35
C VAL A 20 -7.30 20.46 -47.64
N MET A 21 -6.15 20.16 -48.25
CA MET A 21 -4.86 20.74 -47.93
C MET A 21 -4.77 22.12 -48.58
N LEU A 22 -4.64 23.16 -47.77
CA LEU A 22 -4.14 24.49 -48.21
C LEU A 22 -2.67 24.63 -47.88
N ALA A 23 -1.84 24.53 -48.88
CA ALA A 23 -0.44 24.96 -48.82
C ALA A 23 -0.37 26.46 -49.09
N LEU A 24 0.08 27.22 -48.14
CA LEU A 24 0.48 28.62 -48.29
C LEU A 24 2.02 28.69 -48.37
N VAL A 25 2.51 28.90 -49.58
CA VAL A 25 3.88 29.28 -49.89
C VAL A 25 4.00 30.79 -49.72
N GLY A 26 4.71 31.23 -48.68
CA GLY A 26 5.09 32.61 -48.48
C GLY A 26 6.59 32.80 -48.73
N CYS A 27 6.99 33.36 -49.88
CA CYS A 27 8.33 33.86 -50.13
C CYS A 27 8.53 35.18 -49.36
N GLY A 28 9.40 35.17 -48.37
CA GLY A 28 9.88 36.35 -47.68
C GLY A 28 11.41 36.46 -47.80
N SER A 29 11.86 37.41 -48.62
CA SER A 29 13.27 37.75 -48.80
C SER A 29 13.81 38.42 -47.52
N GLY A 30 14.62 37.70 -46.75
CA GLY A 30 15.33 38.25 -45.57
C GLY A 30 16.74 38.70 -45.94
N VAL A 31 17.01 39.97 -45.76
CA VAL A 31 18.32 40.59 -45.82
C VAL A 31 19.17 40.11 -44.62
N PRO A 32 20.44 39.73 -44.78
CA PRO A 32 21.27 39.35 -43.64
C PRO A 32 21.75 40.60 -42.88
N LEU A 33 21.30 40.73 -41.62
CA LEU A 33 21.86 41.65 -40.64
C LEU A 33 23.15 41.05 -40.07
N THR A 34 24.29 41.59 -40.47
CA THR A 34 25.60 41.35 -39.86
C THR A 34 25.66 42.08 -38.51
N LEU A 35 25.68 41.36 -37.41
CA LEU A 35 26.02 41.86 -36.07
C LEU A 35 27.54 41.93 -35.91
N PRO A 36 28.09 43.00 -35.34
CA PRO A 36 29.54 43.09 -35.10
C PRO A 36 29.95 42.14 -33.96
N SER A 37 31.04 41.40 -34.18
CA SER A 37 31.72 40.61 -33.15
C SER A 37 32.19 41.49 -31.99
N PRO A 38 31.92 41.09 -30.72
CA PRO A 38 32.60 41.73 -29.60
C PRO A 38 34.06 41.26 -29.55
N GLN A 39 34.96 42.18 -29.51
CA GLN A 39 36.38 41.95 -29.21
C GLN A 39 36.50 41.40 -27.81
N ALA A 40 37.12 40.24 -27.69
CA ALA A 40 37.47 39.62 -26.40
C ALA A 40 38.57 40.50 -25.74
N SER A 41 38.19 41.14 -24.64
CA SER A 41 39.15 41.68 -23.68
C SER A 41 39.63 40.51 -22.81
N GLU A 42 40.91 40.18 -22.91
CA GLU A 42 41.55 39.21 -22.02
C GLU A 42 41.62 39.79 -20.60
N ALA A 43 40.64 39.48 -19.79
CA ALA A 43 40.73 39.61 -18.33
C ALA A 43 41.34 38.33 -17.78
N SER A 44 42.47 38.46 -17.12
CA SER A 44 43.17 37.38 -16.43
C SER A 44 42.21 36.66 -15.48
N VAL A 45 41.87 35.42 -15.83
CA VAL A 45 41.11 34.53 -14.97
C VAL A 45 42.01 34.11 -13.80
N GLY A 46 41.76 34.68 -12.63
CA GLY A 46 42.31 34.17 -11.39
C GLY A 46 41.89 32.69 -11.22
N ALA A 47 42.87 31.87 -10.91
CA ALA A 47 42.66 30.44 -10.67
C ALA A 47 41.53 30.24 -9.65
N VAL A 48 40.39 29.75 -10.13
CA VAL A 48 39.31 29.23 -9.26
C VAL A 48 39.88 27.99 -8.58
N ALA A 49 40.03 28.08 -7.29
CA ALA A 49 40.38 26.90 -6.47
C ALA A 49 39.35 25.80 -6.75
N PRO A 50 39.79 24.52 -6.89
CA PRO A 50 38.85 23.43 -7.07
C PRO A 50 37.84 23.40 -5.92
N PRO A 51 36.57 23.01 -6.16
CA PRO A 51 35.61 22.93 -5.12
C PRO A 51 36.17 21.98 -4.04
N VAL A 52 36.26 22.49 -2.83
CA VAL A 52 36.58 21.70 -1.67
C VAL A 52 35.44 20.69 -1.54
N THR A 53 35.69 19.48 -2.00
CA THR A 53 34.86 18.32 -1.64
C THR A 53 35.03 18.17 -0.14
N VAL A 54 34.11 18.73 0.64
CA VAL A 54 33.96 18.38 2.03
C VAL A 54 33.52 16.91 1.99
N GLY A 55 34.49 16.03 2.03
CA GLY A 55 34.24 14.63 2.34
C GLY A 55 33.60 14.63 3.71
N LEU A 56 32.28 14.43 3.75
CA LEU A 56 31.61 14.05 4.99
C LEU A 56 32.29 12.74 5.42
N SER A 57 33.26 12.85 6.33
CA SER A 57 33.87 11.68 6.94
C SER A 57 32.75 10.90 7.60
N ASP A 58 32.44 9.73 7.04
CA ASP A 58 31.62 8.74 7.72
C ASP A 58 32.27 8.52 9.07
N GLY A 59 31.67 9.08 10.12
CA GLY A 59 32.14 8.90 11.48
C GLY A 59 32.20 7.41 11.75
N ASN A 60 33.21 6.97 12.47
CA ASN A 60 33.47 5.56 12.75
C ASN A 60 32.20 4.90 13.31
N VAL A 61 31.42 4.23 12.46
CA VAL A 61 30.12 3.60 12.77
C VAL A 61 30.27 2.59 13.91
N ASN A 62 31.46 2.00 14.05
CA ASN A 62 31.78 1.06 15.12
C ASN A 62 31.72 1.66 16.55
N THR A 63 31.64 2.98 16.66
CA THR A 63 31.50 3.67 17.94
C THR A 63 30.04 4.00 18.31
N LEU A 64 29.10 3.83 17.38
CA LEU A 64 27.69 4.08 17.65
C LEU A 64 27.05 2.90 18.40
N PRO A 65 26.18 3.17 19.38
CA PRO A 65 25.55 2.11 20.13
C PRO A 65 24.51 1.35 19.29
N VAL A 66 24.42 0.05 19.53
CA VAL A 66 23.27 -0.76 19.11
C VAL A 66 22.03 -0.28 19.87
N LEU A 67 20.95 -0.01 19.16
CA LEU A 67 19.68 0.40 19.77
C LEU A 67 18.78 -0.83 19.99
N LEU A 68 18.34 -1.02 21.24
CA LEU A 68 17.37 -2.06 21.55
C LEU A 68 15.95 -1.50 21.43
N ARG A 69 15.08 -2.22 20.72
CA ARG A 69 13.66 -1.98 20.59
C ARG A 69 12.90 -3.21 21.10
N GLY A 70 11.65 -3.07 21.50
CA GLY A 70 10.93 -4.12 22.23
C GLY A 70 11.11 -5.54 21.66
N LYS A 71 11.15 -5.72 20.33
CA LYS A 71 11.31 -7.02 19.66
C LYS A 71 12.49 -7.11 18.71
N SER A 72 13.33 -6.07 18.62
CA SER A 72 14.46 -6.01 17.69
C SER A 72 15.66 -5.30 18.30
N ARG A 73 16.83 -5.59 17.72
CA ARG A 73 18.04 -4.79 17.88
C ARG A 73 18.36 -4.10 16.58
N TRP A 74 18.82 -2.87 16.64
CA TRP A 74 19.19 -2.05 15.51
C TRP A 74 20.69 -1.80 15.54
N VAL A 75 21.39 -2.40 14.58
CA VAL A 75 22.85 -2.34 14.46
C VAL A 75 23.21 -1.19 13.52
N PRO A 76 24.00 -0.19 13.94
CA PRO A 76 24.38 0.92 13.08
C PRO A 76 25.21 0.40 11.91
N VAL A 77 24.96 0.94 10.71
CA VAL A 77 25.65 0.60 9.46
C VAL A 77 25.98 1.86 8.69
N MET A 78 26.85 1.73 7.68
CA MET A 78 27.16 2.83 6.77
C MET A 78 26.12 2.92 5.65
N TRP A 79 25.98 4.10 5.04
CA TRP A 79 25.04 4.32 3.93
C TRP A 79 25.34 3.48 2.69
N ASN A 80 26.61 3.19 2.44
CA ASN A 80 27.04 2.32 1.33
C ASN A 80 26.70 0.83 1.55
N GLU A 81 26.23 0.44 2.74
CA GLU A 81 25.71 -0.90 3.01
C GLU A 81 24.23 -1.06 2.64
N LEU A 82 23.55 0.01 2.21
CA LEU A 82 22.18 -0.03 1.75
C LEU A 82 22.14 -0.34 0.26
N PRO A 83 21.70 -1.53 -0.16
CA PRO A 83 21.72 -1.90 -1.57
C PRO A 83 20.86 -0.95 -2.41
N GLY A 84 21.41 -0.41 -3.49
CA GLY A 84 20.67 0.42 -4.43
C GLY A 84 20.21 1.78 -3.91
N PHE A 85 20.80 2.30 -2.82
CA PHE A 85 20.38 3.57 -2.22
C PHE A 85 20.46 4.78 -3.19
N GLU A 86 21.45 4.77 -4.06
CA GLU A 86 21.63 5.86 -5.02
C GLU A 86 20.67 5.80 -6.23
N GLN A 87 19.97 4.67 -6.43
CA GLN A 87 19.10 4.44 -7.59
C GLN A 87 17.62 4.71 -7.30
N ASP A 88 17.20 4.83 -6.05
CA ASP A 88 15.79 5.10 -5.74
C ASP A 88 15.42 6.56 -6.09
N GLU A 89 14.41 6.72 -6.95
CA GLU A 89 13.77 8.00 -7.17
C GLU A 89 12.85 8.34 -6.00
N LEU A 90 13.29 9.19 -5.11
CA LEU A 90 12.70 9.43 -3.80
C LEU A 90 11.35 10.16 -3.83
N PHE A 91 10.90 10.69 -4.97
CA PHE A 91 9.70 11.53 -5.07
C PHE A 91 8.47 10.93 -4.40
N GLU A 92 8.13 9.67 -4.71
CA GLU A 92 6.96 9.01 -4.10
C GLU A 92 7.18 8.71 -2.61
N ALA A 93 8.41 8.32 -2.24
CA ALA A 93 8.77 8.10 -0.85
C ALA A 93 8.69 9.38 -0.03
N TRP A 94 9.10 10.49 -0.62
CA TRP A 94 9.01 11.81 0.01
C TRP A 94 7.56 12.21 0.25
N ASN A 95 6.68 11.98 -0.73
CA ASN A 95 5.24 12.21 -0.57
C ASN A 95 4.64 11.34 0.54
N ALA A 96 5.04 10.07 0.64
CA ALA A 96 4.63 9.20 1.74
C ALA A 96 5.14 9.72 3.11
N TRP A 97 6.36 10.28 3.14
CA TRP A 97 6.92 10.84 4.37
C TRP A 97 6.23 12.15 4.79
N LEU A 98 5.88 13.00 3.84
CA LEU A 98 5.08 14.19 4.10
C LEU A 98 3.72 13.87 4.73
N LYS A 99 3.08 12.76 4.32
CA LYS A 99 1.87 12.25 4.97
C LYS A 99 2.14 11.82 6.41
N SER A 100 3.28 11.18 6.69
CA SER A 100 3.67 10.88 8.08
C SER A 100 3.80 12.13 8.93
N CYS A 101 4.12 13.28 8.32
CA CYS A 101 4.17 14.57 9.01
C CYS A 101 2.79 15.17 9.33
N GLU A 102 1.68 14.56 8.92
CA GLU A 102 0.34 14.90 9.42
C GLU A 102 0.13 14.38 10.85
N ARG A 103 0.77 13.25 11.18
CA ARG A 103 0.76 12.63 12.51
C ARG A 103 2.16 12.14 12.89
N PRO A 104 3.13 13.03 12.99
CA PRO A 104 4.50 12.66 13.28
C PRO A 104 4.59 12.21 14.73
N GLY A 105 5.29 11.11 14.98
CA GLY A 105 5.71 10.77 16.33
C GLY A 105 6.73 11.81 16.85
N PRO A 106 6.98 11.86 18.17
CA PRO A 106 7.85 12.87 18.79
C PRO A 106 9.27 12.88 18.22
N VAL A 107 9.74 11.74 17.72
CA VAL A 107 11.09 11.58 17.14
C VAL A 107 11.22 12.28 15.78
N PHE A 108 10.20 12.20 14.93
CA PHE A 108 10.24 12.73 13.56
C PHE A 108 9.60 14.11 13.41
N ALA A 109 8.79 14.55 14.37
CA ALA A 109 8.14 15.85 14.34
C ALA A 109 9.12 17.02 14.09
N PRO A 110 10.32 17.07 14.71
CA PRO A 110 11.28 18.15 14.46
C PRO A 110 11.81 18.20 13.02
N LEU A 111 11.78 17.09 12.27
CA LEU A 111 12.28 17.01 10.90
C LEU A 111 11.25 17.47 9.87
N CYS A 112 9.97 17.51 10.22
CA CYS A 112 8.88 17.81 9.28
C CYS A 112 8.97 19.19 8.59
N PRO A 113 9.43 20.27 9.23
CA PRO A 113 9.64 21.54 8.53
C PRO A 113 10.69 21.45 7.40
N GLU A 114 11.77 20.69 7.62
CA GLU A 114 12.81 20.49 6.62
C GLU A 114 12.31 19.58 5.48
N LEU A 115 11.59 18.50 5.81
CA LEU A 115 10.95 17.62 4.83
C LEU A 115 10.03 18.37 3.88
N ARG A 116 9.21 19.31 4.41
CA ARG A 116 8.32 20.13 3.58
C ARG A 116 9.10 21.06 2.64
N ARG A 117 10.20 21.66 3.09
CA ARG A 117 11.03 22.50 2.23
C ARG A 117 11.67 21.70 1.10
N LEU A 118 12.11 20.46 1.38
CA LEU A 118 12.75 19.57 0.41
C LEU A 118 11.76 18.83 -0.50
N SER A 119 10.45 19.07 -0.36
CA SER A 119 9.45 18.44 -1.23
C SER A 119 9.53 18.89 -2.69
N ILE A 120 10.14 20.05 -2.94
CA ILE A 120 10.43 20.59 -4.27
C ILE A 120 11.89 20.37 -4.70
N GLY A 121 12.71 19.76 -3.86
CA GLY A 121 14.09 19.42 -4.13
C GLY A 121 14.21 18.15 -4.98
N ASP A 122 15.37 17.96 -5.58
CA ASP A 122 15.68 16.76 -6.32
C ASP A 122 16.12 15.59 -5.41
N ALA A 123 16.24 14.40 -5.98
CA ALA A 123 16.62 13.20 -5.24
C ALA A 123 18.03 13.29 -4.63
N SER A 124 18.94 14.07 -5.21
CA SER A 124 20.29 14.28 -4.71
C SER A 124 20.28 15.12 -3.43
N GLU A 125 19.52 16.22 -3.43
CA GLU A 125 19.33 17.07 -2.25
C GLU A 125 18.64 16.30 -1.12
N GLN A 126 17.64 15.49 -1.44
CA GLN A 126 16.94 14.66 -0.48
C GLN A 126 17.86 13.59 0.12
N ARG A 127 18.71 12.94 -0.69
CA ARG A 127 19.72 11.97 -0.21
C ARG A 127 20.75 12.63 0.69
N ALA A 128 21.30 13.76 0.26
CA ALA A 128 22.27 14.51 1.05
C ALA A 128 21.70 14.92 2.42
N TRP A 129 20.45 15.38 2.44
CA TRP A 129 19.76 15.68 3.69
C TRP A 129 19.58 14.45 4.57
N MET A 130 19.13 13.30 4.00
CA MET A 130 19.00 12.04 4.77
C MET A 130 20.34 11.63 5.37
N GLN A 131 21.43 11.69 4.59
CA GLN A 131 22.78 11.36 5.08
C GLN A 131 23.24 12.32 6.18
N ALA A 132 22.90 13.58 6.10
CA ALA A 132 23.24 14.58 7.12
C ALA A 132 22.44 14.38 8.42
N ARG A 133 21.14 14.08 8.32
CA ARG A 133 20.21 14.07 9.47
C ARG A 133 19.97 12.70 10.09
N LEU A 134 20.17 11.64 9.35
CA LEU A 134 19.80 10.29 9.75
C LEU A 134 21.01 9.35 9.80
N GLN A 135 20.89 8.34 10.63
CA GLN A 135 21.80 7.20 10.72
C GLN A 135 21.03 5.94 10.32
N PRO A 136 21.49 5.14 9.36
CA PRO A 136 20.90 3.85 9.06
C PRO A 136 21.28 2.79 10.09
N TYR A 137 20.31 1.97 10.47
CA TYR A 137 20.47 0.85 11.39
C TYR A 137 19.88 -0.41 10.78
N ARG A 138 20.64 -1.47 10.64
CA ARG A 138 20.13 -2.78 10.22
C ARG A 138 19.25 -3.35 11.32
N VAL A 139 18.01 -3.73 10.96
CA VAL A 139 17.03 -4.28 11.89
C VAL A 139 17.23 -5.79 12.01
N GLU A 140 17.44 -6.28 13.21
CA GLU A 140 17.73 -7.68 13.49
C GLU A 140 16.86 -8.20 14.67
N PRO A 141 16.58 -9.50 14.74
CA PRO A 141 15.96 -10.10 15.93
C PRO A 141 16.78 -9.87 17.19
N LEU A 142 16.14 -9.81 18.35
CA LEU A 142 16.84 -9.68 19.65
C LEU A 142 17.75 -10.87 19.95
N ALA A 143 17.31 -12.07 19.59
CA ALA A 143 18.05 -13.32 19.79
C ALA A 143 17.94 -14.23 18.56
N GLY A 144 18.94 -15.05 18.37
CA GLY A 144 19.03 -16.01 17.25
C GLY A 144 19.80 -15.47 16.05
N ALA A 145 20.21 -16.39 15.15
CA ALA A 145 20.73 -16.02 13.86
C ALA A 145 19.63 -15.29 13.07
N ALA A 146 19.98 -14.32 12.26
CA ALA A 146 19.07 -13.71 11.30
C ALA A 146 18.59 -14.80 10.31
N SER A 147 17.53 -15.52 10.68
CA SER A 147 16.76 -16.28 9.70
C SER A 147 16.17 -15.23 8.77
N GLY A 148 16.45 -15.29 7.47
CA GLY A 148 16.08 -14.24 6.52
C GLY A 148 14.68 -13.71 6.76
N GLY A 149 14.50 -12.40 6.64
CA GLY A 149 13.22 -11.73 6.83
C GLY A 149 12.20 -12.17 5.78
N LEU A 150 10.94 -11.85 6.02
CA LEU A 150 9.84 -12.17 5.11
C LEU A 150 9.08 -10.90 4.70
N LEU A 151 9.06 -10.63 3.40
CA LEU A 151 8.19 -9.67 2.76
C LEU A 151 7.00 -10.39 2.14
N THR A 152 5.81 -9.91 2.47
CA THR A 152 4.57 -10.19 1.75
C THR A 152 3.97 -8.87 1.28
N ALA A 153 2.85 -8.90 0.59
CA ALA A 153 2.16 -7.68 0.20
C ALA A 153 0.66 -7.76 0.51
N TYR A 154 0.07 -6.58 0.65
CA TYR A 154 -1.37 -6.40 0.81
C TYR A 154 -1.87 -5.27 -0.09
N PHE A 155 -3.16 -5.23 -0.28
CA PHE A 155 -3.81 -4.29 -1.19
C PHE A 155 -5.20 -3.91 -0.68
N GLU A 156 -5.80 -2.90 -1.26
CA GLU A 156 -7.18 -2.53 -1.01
C GLU A 156 -8.07 -3.14 -2.11
N PRO A 157 -8.86 -4.21 -1.82
CA PRO A 157 -9.71 -4.84 -2.82
C PRO A 157 -10.87 -3.92 -3.24
N GLU A 158 -11.37 -4.17 -4.45
CA GLU A 158 -12.53 -3.47 -5.01
C GLU A 158 -13.67 -4.48 -5.20
N PHE A 159 -14.86 -4.15 -4.65
CA PHE A 159 -16.04 -5.00 -4.75
C PHE A 159 -17.29 -4.20 -5.13
N VAL A 160 -18.28 -4.93 -5.63
CA VAL A 160 -19.64 -4.44 -5.80
C VAL A 160 -20.48 -4.92 -4.62
N ALA A 161 -21.35 -4.05 -4.12
CA ALA A 161 -22.23 -4.34 -2.99
C ALA A 161 -23.59 -3.70 -3.15
N ARG A 162 -24.53 -4.12 -2.33
CA ARG A 162 -25.84 -3.49 -2.16
C ARG A 162 -26.03 -2.98 -0.74
N ARG A 163 -26.80 -1.91 -0.61
CA ARG A 163 -27.18 -1.38 0.71
C ARG A 163 -28.19 -2.26 1.44
N VAL A 164 -28.99 -2.99 0.68
CA VAL A 164 -30.04 -3.89 1.20
C VAL A 164 -29.77 -5.30 0.67
N SER A 165 -30.00 -6.31 1.53
CA SER A 165 -29.91 -7.73 1.17
C SER A 165 -30.93 -8.07 0.08
N GLY A 166 -30.56 -8.97 -0.81
CA GLY A 166 -31.39 -9.50 -1.89
C GLY A 166 -30.65 -9.60 -3.22
N ASP A 167 -31.27 -10.28 -4.19
CA ASP A 167 -30.73 -10.54 -5.51
C ASP A 167 -29.32 -11.14 -5.50
N GLY A 168 -29.07 -12.06 -4.56
CA GLY A 168 -27.77 -12.74 -4.40
C GLY A 168 -26.73 -11.95 -3.61
N PHE A 169 -27.07 -10.76 -3.09
CA PHE A 169 -26.20 -9.97 -2.19
C PHE A 169 -26.67 -10.17 -0.74
N ASP A 170 -26.26 -11.28 -0.12
CA ASP A 170 -26.76 -11.68 1.20
C ASP A 170 -25.67 -11.82 2.26
N THR A 171 -24.42 -11.50 1.92
CA THR A 171 -23.29 -11.56 2.83
C THR A 171 -23.07 -10.21 3.51
N PRO A 172 -23.45 -10.03 4.78
CA PRO A 172 -23.38 -8.76 5.47
C PRO A 172 -21.95 -8.39 5.86
N LEU A 173 -21.62 -7.10 5.71
CA LEU A 173 -20.46 -6.47 6.33
C LEU A 173 -20.95 -5.54 7.44
N TYR A 174 -20.44 -5.72 8.63
CA TYR A 174 -20.98 -5.07 9.83
C TYR A 174 -20.16 -3.86 10.28
N LYS A 175 -20.84 -2.86 10.82
CA LYS A 175 -20.20 -1.85 11.68
C LYS A 175 -19.81 -2.47 13.02
N LEU A 176 -18.90 -1.83 13.75
CA LEU A 176 -18.45 -2.31 15.04
C LEU A 176 -19.63 -2.30 16.06
N PRO A 177 -20.07 -3.47 16.56
CA PRO A 177 -21.14 -3.53 17.54
C PRO A 177 -20.70 -2.95 18.89
N ALA A 178 -21.65 -2.44 19.66
CA ALA A 178 -21.40 -2.06 21.05
C ALA A 178 -20.89 -3.25 21.88
N GLY A 179 -19.91 -2.99 22.75
CA GLY A 179 -19.32 -4.03 23.62
C GLY A 179 -18.21 -4.87 22.99
N VAL A 180 -17.90 -4.67 21.71
CA VAL A 180 -16.71 -5.25 21.07
C VAL A 180 -15.48 -4.41 21.45
N GLY A 181 -14.33 -5.07 21.68
CA GLY A 181 -13.08 -4.41 22.08
C GLY A 181 -12.83 -4.37 23.59
N GLY A 182 -13.68 -5.05 24.39
CA GLY A 182 -13.46 -5.26 25.82
C GLY A 182 -12.30 -6.22 26.11
N ALA A 183 -12.06 -6.50 27.41
CA ALA A 183 -10.99 -7.38 27.88
C ALA A 183 -11.11 -8.84 27.41
N LYS A 184 -12.29 -9.26 27.01
CA LYS A 184 -12.55 -10.63 26.52
C LYS A 184 -12.86 -10.61 25.03
N PRO A 185 -12.42 -11.66 24.27
CA PRO A 185 -12.86 -11.83 22.90
C PRO A 185 -14.40 -11.89 22.80
N TRP A 186 -14.93 -11.29 21.76
CA TRP A 186 -16.34 -11.38 21.40
C TRP A 186 -16.61 -12.67 20.62
N PHE A 187 -17.83 -12.89 20.16
CA PHE A 187 -18.20 -14.09 19.40
C PHE A 187 -17.26 -14.35 18.22
N SER A 188 -16.86 -15.60 18.05
CA SER A 188 -16.13 -16.06 16.86
C SER A 188 -17.03 -16.01 15.61
N ARG A 189 -16.43 -16.10 14.41
CA ARG A 189 -17.19 -16.18 13.15
C ARG A 189 -18.27 -17.26 13.19
N ARG A 190 -17.92 -18.47 13.64
CA ARG A 190 -18.87 -19.58 13.74
C ARG A 190 -20.01 -19.27 14.72
N GLU A 191 -19.69 -18.67 15.85
CA GLU A 191 -20.72 -18.30 16.85
C GLU A 191 -21.63 -17.19 16.33
N MET A 192 -21.09 -16.23 15.53
CA MET A 192 -21.90 -15.19 14.88
C MET A 192 -22.94 -15.78 13.92
N ASP A 193 -22.59 -16.87 13.25
CA ASP A 193 -23.49 -17.55 12.31
C ASP A 193 -24.51 -18.43 13.02
N LEU A 194 -24.16 -19.05 14.18
CA LEU A 194 -24.96 -20.10 14.79
C LEU A 194 -25.69 -19.67 16.06
N LEU A 195 -25.16 -18.72 16.84
CA LEU A 195 -25.75 -18.40 18.14
C LEU A 195 -26.80 -17.29 18.04
N PRO A 196 -28.04 -17.53 18.56
CA PRO A 196 -29.10 -16.52 18.56
C PRO A 196 -28.71 -15.21 19.25
N ALA A 197 -27.89 -15.27 20.31
CA ALA A 197 -27.39 -14.08 21.02
C ALA A 197 -26.49 -13.23 20.16
N ALA A 198 -25.58 -13.82 19.40
CA ALA A 198 -24.71 -13.14 18.47
C ALA A 198 -25.49 -12.53 17.31
N GLN A 199 -26.42 -13.28 16.72
CA GLN A 199 -27.30 -12.79 15.66
C GLN A 199 -28.18 -11.64 16.13
N ALA A 200 -28.68 -11.69 17.38
CA ALA A 200 -29.45 -10.60 17.98
C ALA A 200 -28.60 -9.31 18.12
N ALA A 201 -27.33 -9.45 18.52
CA ALA A 201 -26.41 -8.32 18.64
C ALA A 201 -26.03 -7.71 17.28
N LEU A 202 -26.09 -8.48 16.20
CA LEU A 202 -25.78 -8.04 14.83
C LEU A 202 -26.96 -7.45 14.07
N ARG A 203 -28.18 -7.58 14.57
CA ARG A 203 -29.37 -7.01 13.93
C ARG A 203 -29.24 -5.51 13.75
N GLY A 204 -29.43 -5.04 12.50
CA GLY A 204 -29.29 -3.61 12.17
C GLY A 204 -27.85 -3.08 12.18
N GLN A 205 -26.84 -3.96 12.29
CA GLN A 205 -25.44 -3.57 12.25
C GLN A 205 -24.81 -3.70 10.85
N ALA A 206 -25.51 -4.30 9.88
CA ALA A 206 -25.02 -4.39 8.50
C ALA A 206 -24.88 -3.01 7.87
N LEU A 207 -23.72 -2.72 7.29
CA LEU A 207 -23.46 -1.53 6.48
C LEU A 207 -23.90 -1.74 5.04
N LEU A 208 -23.57 -2.90 4.50
CA LEU A 208 -23.87 -3.31 3.14
C LEU A 208 -23.70 -4.84 2.99
N TYR A 209 -24.04 -5.36 1.82
CA TYR A 209 -24.05 -6.78 1.52
C TYR A 209 -23.24 -7.07 0.27
N LEU A 210 -22.32 -8.05 0.36
CA LEU A 210 -21.59 -8.62 -0.77
C LEU A 210 -22.34 -9.86 -1.29
N ALA A 211 -22.03 -10.25 -2.53
CA ALA A 211 -22.58 -11.49 -3.09
C ALA A 211 -21.81 -12.74 -2.61
N ASP A 212 -20.49 -12.63 -2.45
CA ASP A 212 -19.63 -13.76 -2.13
C ASP A 212 -19.08 -13.65 -0.69
N PRO A 213 -19.32 -14.64 0.20
CA PRO A 213 -18.77 -14.65 1.56
C PRO A 213 -17.23 -14.79 1.58
N VAL A 214 -16.63 -15.30 0.52
CA VAL A 214 -15.15 -15.35 0.39
C VAL A 214 -14.58 -13.97 0.13
N ASP A 215 -15.27 -13.11 -0.62
CA ASP A 215 -14.91 -11.71 -0.79
C ASP A 215 -14.99 -10.94 0.53
N ALA A 216 -16.01 -11.25 1.35
CA ALA A 216 -16.11 -10.68 2.69
C ALA A 216 -14.93 -11.12 3.59
N LEU A 217 -14.53 -12.40 3.52
CA LEU A 217 -13.35 -12.88 4.23
C LEU A 217 -12.08 -12.17 3.75
N LEU A 218 -11.88 -12.04 2.44
CA LEU A 218 -10.73 -11.34 1.86
C LEU A 218 -10.68 -9.89 2.34
N LEU A 219 -11.81 -9.17 2.25
CA LEU A 219 -11.91 -7.79 2.72
C LEU A 219 -11.55 -7.66 4.21
N GLN A 220 -11.99 -8.60 5.05
CA GLN A 220 -11.68 -8.62 6.47
C GLN A 220 -10.20 -8.92 6.76
N ILE A 221 -9.53 -9.70 5.92
CA ILE A 221 -8.09 -9.97 6.02
C ILE A 221 -7.29 -8.74 5.61
N GLN A 222 -7.71 -8.07 4.52
CA GLN A 222 -7.04 -6.84 4.04
C GLN A 222 -7.31 -5.63 4.94
N GLY A 223 -8.43 -5.61 5.68
CA GLY A 223 -8.79 -4.59 6.66
C GLY A 223 -9.46 -3.34 6.07
N SER A 224 -9.46 -3.16 4.76
CA SER A 224 -10.18 -2.09 4.05
C SER A 224 -10.51 -2.51 2.63
N GLY A 225 -11.43 -1.79 1.98
CA GLY A 225 -11.77 -2.00 0.57
C GLY A 225 -12.56 -0.85 -0.03
N ARG A 226 -12.49 -0.75 -1.35
CA ARG A 226 -13.28 0.18 -2.16
C ARG A 226 -14.54 -0.51 -2.63
N ILE A 227 -15.67 0.04 -2.31
CA ILE A 227 -16.94 -0.63 -2.56
C ILE A 227 -17.83 0.25 -3.42
N ARG A 228 -18.24 -0.30 -4.55
CA ARG A 228 -19.28 0.28 -5.39
C ARG A 228 -20.63 -0.20 -4.88
N VAL A 229 -21.32 0.66 -4.15
CA VAL A 229 -22.59 0.34 -3.49
C VAL A 229 -23.75 0.77 -4.37
N THR A 230 -24.71 -0.14 -4.62
CA THR A 230 -26.01 0.20 -5.15
C THR A 230 -26.94 0.53 -4.00
N GLU A 231 -27.43 1.76 -3.98
CA GLU A 231 -28.37 2.28 -2.98
C GLU A 231 -29.82 1.86 -3.29
N PRO A 232 -30.77 1.96 -2.35
CA PRO A 232 -32.16 1.54 -2.56
C PRO A 232 -32.88 2.29 -3.69
N ASP A 233 -32.45 3.51 -4.01
CA ASP A 233 -32.96 4.32 -5.12
C ASP A 233 -32.33 3.96 -6.46
N GLY A 234 -31.45 2.97 -6.52
CA GLY A 234 -30.72 2.54 -7.72
C GLY A 234 -29.45 3.35 -8.00
N ALA A 235 -29.17 4.41 -7.26
CA ALA A 235 -27.94 5.17 -7.41
C ALA A 235 -26.72 4.33 -7.03
N THR A 236 -25.59 4.57 -7.69
CA THR A 236 -24.33 3.89 -7.37
C THR A 236 -23.37 4.89 -6.74
N ARG A 237 -22.76 4.51 -5.62
CA ARG A 237 -21.77 5.30 -4.92
C ARG A 237 -20.48 4.51 -4.71
N LEU A 238 -19.34 5.19 -4.83
CA LEU A 238 -18.06 4.63 -4.43
C LEU A 238 -17.75 5.06 -2.99
N VAL A 239 -17.57 4.08 -2.12
CA VAL A 239 -17.22 4.30 -0.71
C VAL A 239 -16.01 3.45 -0.33
N ARG A 240 -15.33 3.83 0.73
CA ARG A 240 -14.33 2.99 1.38
C ARG A 240 -14.92 2.37 2.63
N LEU A 241 -14.80 1.06 2.77
CA LEU A 241 -14.92 0.42 4.07
C LEU A 241 -13.54 0.44 4.72
N ALA A 242 -13.43 1.17 5.81
CA ALA A 242 -12.21 1.29 6.60
C ALA A 242 -12.34 0.47 7.88
N TYR A 243 -11.22 -0.06 8.37
CA TYR A 243 -11.15 -0.82 9.61
C TYR A 243 -11.71 -0.01 10.79
N ALA A 244 -12.62 -0.60 11.55
CA ALA A 244 -13.19 -0.02 12.76
C ALA A 244 -12.83 -0.82 14.03
N GLY A 245 -12.51 -2.11 13.89
CA GLY A 245 -12.16 -3.00 14.98
C GLY A 245 -12.31 -4.45 14.59
N HIS A 246 -12.06 -5.35 15.54
CA HIS A 246 -12.27 -6.79 15.35
C HIS A 246 -12.80 -7.43 16.63
N ASN A 247 -13.32 -8.65 16.51
CA ASN A 247 -13.96 -9.41 17.60
C ASN A 247 -13.00 -9.94 18.71
N GLY A 248 -11.72 -9.58 18.68
CA GLY A 248 -10.73 -10.05 19.67
C GLY A 248 -10.25 -11.49 19.48
N GLN A 249 -10.82 -12.24 18.55
CA GLN A 249 -10.39 -13.60 18.24
C GLN A 249 -9.03 -13.63 17.53
N PRO A 250 -8.24 -14.71 17.69
CA PRO A 250 -6.97 -14.87 16.97
C PRO A 250 -7.21 -14.97 15.45
N TYR A 251 -6.27 -14.46 14.66
CA TYR A 251 -6.28 -14.71 13.23
C TYR A 251 -5.76 -16.12 12.94
N GLN A 252 -6.50 -16.86 12.11
CA GLN A 252 -6.09 -18.15 11.57
C GLN A 252 -6.18 -18.13 10.05
N SER A 253 -5.09 -18.55 9.39
CA SER A 253 -5.01 -18.56 7.93
C SER A 253 -5.78 -19.75 7.35
N VAL A 254 -6.82 -19.47 6.59
CA VAL A 254 -7.58 -20.50 5.86
C VAL A 254 -6.72 -21.23 4.82
N GLY A 255 -5.77 -20.51 4.19
CA GLY A 255 -4.83 -21.11 3.25
C GLY A 255 -3.88 -22.09 3.95
N ARG A 256 -3.38 -21.75 5.14
CA ARG A 256 -2.55 -22.67 5.93
C ARG A 256 -3.34 -23.90 6.31
N TRP A 257 -4.58 -23.75 6.76
CA TRP A 257 -5.44 -24.88 7.08
C TRP A 257 -5.61 -25.83 5.89
N LEU A 258 -5.87 -25.33 4.69
CA LEU A 258 -5.95 -26.15 3.47
C LEU A 258 -4.65 -26.89 3.14
N LEU A 259 -3.49 -26.24 3.34
CA LEU A 259 -2.19 -26.90 3.18
C LEU A 259 -1.99 -28.03 4.20
N GLU A 260 -2.33 -27.82 5.47
CA GLU A 260 -2.21 -28.78 6.56
C GLU A 260 -3.16 -29.98 6.38
N GLN A 261 -4.32 -29.77 5.74
CA GLN A 261 -5.23 -30.84 5.34
C GLN A 261 -4.80 -31.59 4.07
N GLY A 262 -3.74 -31.14 3.39
CA GLY A 262 -3.28 -31.70 2.11
C GLY A 262 -4.21 -31.40 0.93
N GLU A 263 -5.13 -30.45 1.08
CA GLU A 263 -6.14 -30.08 0.07
C GLU A 263 -5.56 -29.17 -1.04
N LEU A 264 -4.52 -28.41 -0.70
CA LEU A 264 -3.83 -27.52 -1.64
C LEU A 264 -2.30 -27.70 -1.54
N ARG A 265 -1.63 -27.38 -2.65
CA ARG A 265 -0.17 -27.18 -2.68
C ARG A 265 0.19 -25.70 -2.76
N ASP A 266 -0.74 -24.89 -3.20
CA ASP A 266 -0.63 -23.43 -3.33
C ASP A 266 -1.79 -22.75 -2.58
N ALA A 267 -1.49 -22.10 -1.46
CA ALA A 267 -2.45 -21.36 -0.64
C ALA A 267 -2.61 -19.90 -1.08
N SER A 268 -2.28 -19.56 -2.32
CA SER A 268 -2.63 -18.27 -2.92
C SER A 268 -4.16 -18.10 -3.02
N TRP A 269 -4.62 -16.86 -3.12
CA TRP A 269 -6.06 -16.61 -3.30
C TRP A 269 -6.64 -17.26 -4.56
N PRO A 270 -5.97 -17.24 -5.71
CA PRO A 270 -6.42 -18.02 -6.86
C PRO A 270 -6.54 -19.52 -6.57
N GLY A 271 -5.57 -20.11 -5.85
CA GLY A 271 -5.62 -21.51 -5.45
C GLY A 271 -6.79 -21.82 -4.51
N ILE A 272 -7.02 -20.98 -3.49
CA ILE A 272 -8.16 -21.11 -2.58
C ILE A 272 -9.49 -21.01 -3.34
N ARG A 273 -9.63 -20.05 -4.24
CA ARG A 273 -10.85 -19.90 -5.06
C ARG A 273 -11.07 -21.08 -5.99
N ALA A 274 -10.03 -21.60 -6.63
CA ALA A 274 -10.12 -22.79 -7.47
C ALA A 274 -10.58 -24.00 -6.63
N TRP A 275 -10.05 -24.17 -5.43
CA TRP A 275 -10.48 -25.24 -4.52
C TRP A 275 -11.98 -25.09 -4.14
N LEU A 276 -12.44 -23.88 -3.85
CA LEU A 276 -13.85 -23.61 -3.50
C LEU A 276 -14.81 -23.90 -4.65
N VAL A 277 -14.41 -23.65 -5.91
CA VAL A 277 -15.20 -24.02 -7.09
C VAL A 277 -15.47 -25.53 -7.14
N HIS A 278 -14.49 -26.34 -6.72
CA HIS A 278 -14.64 -27.80 -6.67
C HIS A 278 -15.27 -28.30 -5.37
N ASN A 279 -15.35 -27.47 -4.33
CA ASN A 279 -15.85 -27.81 -3.00
C ASN A 279 -16.89 -26.80 -2.48
N PRO A 280 -17.95 -26.46 -3.25
CA PRO A 280 -18.88 -25.38 -2.87
C PRO A 280 -19.61 -25.66 -1.54
N GLN A 281 -19.79 -26.92 -1.17
CA GLN A 281 -20.42 -27.34 0.10
C GLN A 281 -19.53 -27.10 1.32
N ARG A 282 -18.23 -26.84 1.12
CA ARG A 282 -17.24 -26.64 2.19
C ARG A 282 -16.89 -25.16 2.44
N VAL A 283 -17.55 -24.23 1.75
CA VAL A 283 -17.32 -22.79 1.92
C VAL A 283 -17.44 -22.39 3.39
N GLN A 284 -18.52 -22.78 4.06
CA GLN A 284 -18.76 -22.42 5.44
C GLN A 284 -17.74 -23.05 6.41
N GLU A 285 -17.32 -24.28 6.15
CA GLU A 285 -16.26 -24.96 6.90
C GLU A 285 -14.95 -24.15 6.81
N LEU A 286 -14.56 -23.72 5.58
CA LEU A 286 -13.38 -22.91 5.36
C LEU A 286 -13.46 -21.56 6.10
N LEU A 287 -14.57 -20.85 6.00
CA LEU A 287 -14.76 -19.55 6.63
C LEU A 287 -14.59 -19.64 8.14
N TRP A 288 -15.12 -20.69 8.77
CA TRP A 288 -15.05 -20.90 10.23
C TRP A 288 -13.64 -21.21 10.73
N GLN A 289 -12.69 -21.60 9.86
CA GLN A 289 -11.30 -21.78 10.26
C GLN A 289 -10.66 -20.45 10.71
N ASN A 290 -11.12 -19.31 10.21
CA ASN A 290 -10.72 -18.03 10.73
C ASN A 290 -11.77 -17.47 11.70
N PRO A 291 -11.61 -17.63 13.02
CA PRO A 291 -12.57 -17.15 14.01
C PRO A 291 -12.62 -15.61 14.08
N ARG A 292 -11.60 -14.91 13.55
CA ARG A 292 -11.55 -13.46 13.56
C ARG A 292 -12.52 -12.87 12.55
N VAL A 293 -13.27 -11.86 13.00
CA VAL A 293 -14.12 -11.02 12.16
C VAL A 293 -13.70 -9.56 12.35
N VAL A 294 -13.52 -8.85 11.23
CA VAL A 294 -13.27 -7.42 11.21
C VAL A 294 -14.57 -6.68 10.96
N PHE A 295 -14.75 -5.60 11.69
CA PHE A 295 -15.85 -4.65 11.56
C PHE A 295 -15.36 -3.37 10.88
N PHE A 296 -16.26 -2.72 10.18
CA PHE A 296 -15.93 -1.59 9.32
C PHE A 296 -16.67 -0.31 9.73
N LYS A 297 -16.16 0.80 9.26
CA LYS A 297 -16.87 2.07 9.11
C LYS A 297 -16.83 2.47 7.65
N GLU A 298 -17.88 3.13 7.21
CA GLU A 298 -17.97 3.67 5.86
C GLU A 298 -17.36 5.09 5.84
N GLU A 299 -16.50 5.33 4.86
CA GLU A 299 -15.90 6.61 4.58
C GLU A 299 -16.24 7.02 3.14
N PRO A 300 -16.63 8.28 2.88
CA PRO A 300 -16.78 8.75 1.52
C PRO A 300 -15.47 8.61 0.76
N LEU A 301 -15.54 8.21 -0.50
CA LEU A 301 -14.38 8.09 -1.38
C LEU A 301 -14.59 9.02 -2.58
N GLY A 302 -14.32 10.30 -2.37
CA GLY A 302 -14.34 11.31 -3.43
C GLY A 302 -13.11 11.18 -4.36
N ASP A 303 -13.13 11.89 -5.48
CA ASP A 303 -12.08 11.80 -6.51
C ASP A 303 -10.67 12.05 -5.94
N PHE A 304 -10.54 12.98 -5.02
CA PHE A 304 -9.25 13.27 -4.37
C PHE A 304 -8.81 12.11 -3.48
N ASP A 305 -9.68 11.58 -2.63
CA ASP A 305 -9.35 10.49 -1.71
C ASP A 305 -9.15 9.15 -2.43
N ALA A 306 -9.74 9.01 -3.62
CA ALA A 306 -9.55 7.83 -4.47
C ALA A 306 -8.11 7.68 -4.96
N GLY A 307 -7.32 8.77 -5.00
CA GLY A 307 -5.89 8.74 -5.33
C GLY A 307 -4.99 8.21 -4.22
N PHE A 308 -5.53 7.90 -3.04
CA PHE A 308 -4.76 7.43 -1.88
C PHE A 308 -5.29 6.11 -1.34
N GLY A 309 -4.41 5.37 -0.67
CA GLY A 309 -4.78 4.18 0.10
C GLY A 309 -5.58 4.52 1.37
N PRO A 310 -6.04 3.50 2.09
CA PRO A 310 -6.71 3.66 3.37
C PRO A 310 -5.78 4.30 4.40
N ARG A 311 -6.33 4.77 5.50
CA ARG A 311 -5.50 5.20 6.63
C ARG A 311 -4.94 3.98 7.35
N GLY A 312 -3.59 3.89 7.38
CA GLY A 312 -2.88 2.88 8.15
C GLY A 312 -2.95 3.11 9.66
N ALA A 313 -2.31 2.25 10.43
CA ALA A 313 -2.30 2.33 11.90
C ALA A 313 -1.64 3.61 12.45
N GLN A 314 -0.74 4.24 11.71
CA GLN A 314 -0.22 5.58 12.03
C GLN A 314 -1.32 6.65 11.94
N GLY A 315 -2.44 6.39 11.27
CA GLY A 315 -3.54 7.32 11.04
C GLY A 315 -3.35 8.25 9.83
N VAL A 316 -2.43 7.92 8.93
CA VAL A 316 -2.16 8.65 7.68
C VAL A 316 -2.51 7.81 6.46
N PRO A 317 -2.85 8.41 5.30
CA PRO A 317 -3.14 7.66 4.09
C PRO A 317 -1.92 6.89 3.59
N LEU A 318 -2.11 5.63 3.22
CA LEU A 318 -1.06 4.79 2.66
C LEU A 318 -0.73 5.18 1.22
N THR A 319 0.53 5.08 0.86
CA THR A 319 1.03 5.33 -0.49
C THR A 319 1.44 4.01 -1.13
N PRO A 320 0.86 3.63 -2.29
CA PRO A 320 1.25 2.42 -3.01
C PRO A 320 2.77 2.38 -3.26
N GLY A 321 3.38 1.24 -2.99
CA GLY A 321 4.81 1.07 -3.21
C GLY A 321 5.74 1.82 -2.24
N ARG A 322 5.19 2.56 -1.26
CA ARG A 322 5.98 3.38 -0.32
C ARG A 322 5.54 3.25 1.15
N SER A 323 4.44 2.56 1.41
CA SER A 323 3.99 2.25 2.77
C SER A 323 4.17 0.78 3.09
N ILE A 324 4.57 0.48 4.30
CA ILE A 324 4.68 -0.89 4.82
C ILE A 324 3.96 -1.03 6.16
N ALA A 325 3.36 -2.20 6.36
CA ALA A 325 2.94 -2.67 7.68
C ALA A 325 4.10 -3.39 8.36
N VAL A 326 4.31 -3.09 9.63
CA VAL A 326 5.40 -3.63 10.47
C VAL A 326 4.89 -4.04 11.84
N ASP A 327 5.72 -4.71 12.62
CA ASP A 327 5.51 -4.86 14.06
C ASP A 327 5.95 -3.57 14.77
N PRO A 328 5.03 -2.79 15.37
CA PRO A 328 5.36 -1.53 16.01
C PRO A 328 6.27 -1.69 17.23
N GLY A 329 6.34 -2.89 17.83
CA GLY A 329 7.31 -3.23 18.86
C GLY A 329 8.75 -3.40 18.33
N SER A 330 8.91 -3.53 17.01
CA SER A 330 10.22 -3.61 16.34
C SER A 330 10.58 -2.30 15.65
N ILE A 331 9.63 -1.73 14.88
CA ILE A 331 9.82 -0.48 14.11
C ILE A 331 8.65 0.46 14.43
N PRO A 332 8.86 1.58 15.11
CA PRO A 332 7.81 2.55 15.42
C PRO A 332 7.19 3.16 14.15
N TYR A 333 5.91 3.50 14.22
CA TYR A 333 5.25 4.18 13.10
C TYR A 333 5.91 5.53 12.77
N GLY A 334 5.89 5.87 11.48
CA GLY A 334 6.51 7.06 10.92
C GLY A 334 8.00 6.90 10.66
N THR A 335 8.61 5.76 11.01
CA THR A 335 10.01 5.49 10.72
C THR A 335 10.20 5.32 9.21
N PRO A 336 11.09 6.11 8.56
CA PRO A 336 11.56 5.82 7.22
C PRO A 336 12.47 4.57 7.28
N VAL A 337 12.25 3.66 6.35
CA VAL A 337 12.93 2.37 6.31
C VAL A 337 13.47 2.15 4.90
N TRP A 338 14.73 1.82 4.79
CA TRP A 338 15.26 1.24 3.56
C TRP A 338 14.88 -0.23 3.52
N LEU A 339 14.24 -0.63 2.44
CA LEU A 339 13.78 -2.00 2.19
C LEU A 339 14.56 -2.58 1.02
N SER A 340 15.14 -3.76 1.23
CA SER A 340 15.74 -4.56 0.16
C SER A 340 15.12 -5.96 0.17
N SER A 341 14.68 -6.39 -1.00
CA SER A 341 14.04 -7.69 -1.19
C SER A 341 14.25 -8.17 -2.63
N GLU A 342 14.69 -9.40 -2.78
CA GLU A 342 14.86 -10.03 -4.08
C GLU A 342 13.91 -11.23 -4.20
N GLY A 343 13.01 -11.18 -5.17
CA GLY A 343 12.07 -12.24 -5.51
C GLY A 343 12.18 -12.64 -6.97
N SER A 344 11.44 -13.67 -7.36
CA SER A 344 11.40 -14.14 -8.74
C SER A 344 10.82 -13.11 -9.71
N ASP A 345 9.86 -12.34 -9.26
CA ASP A 345 9.07 -11.43 -10.10
C ASP A 345 9.42 -9.95 -9.87
N VAL A 346 9.86 -9.60 -8.67
CA VAL A 346 10.11 -8.21 -8.27
C VAL A 346 11.34 -8.12 -7.40
N SER A 347 12.27 -7.23 -7.78
CA SER A 347 13.39 -6.80 -6.95
C SER A 347 13.10 -5.39 -6.44
N LEU A 348 13.24 -5.19 -5.13
CA LEU A 348 12.94 -3.94 -4.46
C LEU A 348 14.16 -3.46 -3.67
N ASN A 349 14.65 -2.27 -3.99
CA ASN A 349 15.62 -1.52 -3.20
C ASN A 349 15.10 -0.09 -3.11
N ARG A 350 14.39 0.25 -2.03
CA ARG A 350 13.69 1.53 -1.95
C ARG A 350 13.40 2.04 -0.55
N LEU A 351 13.22 3.32 -0.45
CA LEU A 351 12.74 3.99 0.75
C LEU A 351 11.22 3.77 0.91
N VAL A 352 10.82 3.26 2.07
CA VAL A 352 9.43 3.07 2.46
C VAL A 352 9.16 3.63 3.85
N LEU A 353 7.91 3.81 4.21
CA LEU A 353 7.48 4.36 5.50
C LEU A 353 6.72 3.30 6.30
N ALA A 354 7.10 3.11 7.55
CA ALA A 354 6.38 2.27 8.51
C ALA A 354 5.09 2.99 8.95
N GLN A 355 3.99 2.78 8.23
CA GLN A 355 2.73 3.53 8.42
C GLN A 355 1.56 2.65 8.85
N ASP A 356 1.76 1.33 8.84
CA ASP A 356 0.67 0.40 9.13
C ASP A 356 1.14 -0.80 9.96
N THR A 357 0.21 -1.66 10.33
CA THR A 357 0.44 -2.93 11.02
C THR A 357 -0.60 -3.96 10.62
N GLY A 358 -0.34 -5.21 10.93
CA GLY A 358 -1.29 -6.31 10.77
C GLY A 358 -1.08 -7.39 11.85
N SER A 359 -2.13 -8.10 12.20
CA SER A 359 -2.07 -9.14 13.25
C SER A 359 -1.12 -10.30 12.93
N ALA A 360 -0.80 -10.52 11.65
CA ALA A 360 0.16 -11.51 11.19
C ALA A 360 1.57 -10.92 10.98
N ILE A 361 1.73 -9.60 11.16
CA ILE A 361 2.98 -8.89 10.94
C ILE A 361 3.67 -8.72 12.28
N THR A 362 4.44 -9.73 12.68
CA THR A 362 5.10 -9.77 13.99
C THR A 362 6.58 -10.09 13.85
N GLY A 363 7.40 -9.46 14.69
CA GLY A 363 8.85 -9.65 14.74
C GLY A 363 9.66 -8.60 13.99
N ALA A 364 10.98 -8.73 14.08
CA ALA A 364 11.94 -7.71 13.64
C ALA A 364 12.03 -7.56 12.11
N GLN A 365 12.03 -8.68 11.41
CA GLN A 365 12.26 -8.76 9.97
C GLN A 365 11.01 -9.25 9.24
N ARG A 366 9.86 -8.65 9.56
CA ARG A 366 8.57 -8.94 8.94
C ARG A 366 7.94 -7.64 8.46
N ALA A 367 7.66 -7.54 7.20
CA ALA A 367 6.92 -6.42 6.62
C ALA A 367 5.87 -6.91 5.63
N ASP A 368 4.81 -6.12 5.50
CA ASP A 368 3.78 -6.28 4.49
C ASP A 368 3.73 -5.02 3.63
N TYR A 369 3.88 -5.17 2.33
CA TYR A 369 4.09 -4.07 1.40
C TYR A 369 2.77 -3.64 0.76
N PHE A 370 2.39 -2.39 0.92
CA PHE A 370 1.16 -1.87 0.33
C PHE A 370 1.34 -1.63 -1.17
N VAL A 371 0.72 -2.46 -1.99
CA VAL A 371 0.86 -2.40 -3.45
C VAL A 371 -0.22 -1.57 -4.16
N GLY A 372 -1.20 -1.04 -3.42
CA GLY A 372 -2.27 -0.23 -4.00
C GLY A 372 -3.63 -0.89 -3.91
N TRP A 373 -4.44 -0.79 -4.94
CA TRP A 373 -5.83 -1.23 -4.95
C TRP A 373 -6.23 -1.92 -6.25
N GLY A 374 -7.37 -2.62 -6.21
CA GLY A 374 -7.95 -3.31 -7.35
C GLY A 374 -7.30 -4.62 -7.72
N ALA A 375 -7.73 -5.21 -8.84
CA ALA A 375 -7.36 -6.57 -9.24
C ALA A 375 -5.86 -6.73 -9.52
N ALA A 376 -5.24 -5.79 -10.24
CA ALA A 376 -3.81 -5.85 -10.55
C ALA A 376 -2.94 -5.82 -9.29
N ALA A 377 -3.29 -4.98 -8.31
CA ALA A 377 -2.62 -4.97 -7.01
C ALA A 377 -2.82 -6.30 -6.25
N GLY A 378 -4.02 -6.89 -6.36
CA GLY A 378 -4.34 -8.19 -5.78
C GLY A 378 -3.48 -9.33 -6.36
N GLU A 379 -3.19 -9.31 -7.65
CA GLU A 379 -2.31 -10.30 -8.30
C GLU A 379 -0.87 -10.18 -7.79
N VAL A 380 -0.35 -8.96 -7.67
CA VAL A 380 0.99 -8.72 -7.11
C VAL A 380 1.04 -9.17 -5.65
N ALA A 381 0.06 -8.77 -4.84
CA ALA A 381 0.00 -9.13 -3.43
C ALA A 381 -0.09 -10.65 -3.22
N GLY A 382 -0.87 -11.33 -4.06
CA GLY A 382 -1.05 -12.79 -3.97
C GLY A 382 0.23 -13.61 -4.24
N ARG A 383 1.17 -13.06 -4.99
CA ARG A 383 2.43 -13.74 -5.34
C ARG A 383 3.63 -13.32 -4.47
N MET A 384 3.54 -12.15 -3.82
CA MET A 384 4.68 -11.59 -3.09
C MET A 384 4.93 -12.34 -1.78
N ARG A 385 5.94 -13.20 -1.79
CA ARG A 385 6.49 -13.89 -0.63
C ARG A 385 7.98 -14.10 -0.85
N GLN A 386 8.80 -13.19 -0.32
CA GLN A 386 10.21 -13.15 -0.68
C GLN A 386 11.10 -12.72 0.50
N PRO A 387 12.42 -12.96 0.43
CA PRO A 387 13.38 -12.53 1.44
C PRO A 387 13.31 -11.01 1.70
N LEU A 388 13.62 -10.60 2.92
CA LEU A 388 13.54 -9.22 3.35
C LEU A 388 14.74 -8.79 4.18
N HIS A 389 15.28 -7.63 3.85
CA HIS A 389 16.23 -6.90 4.67
C HIS A 389 15.70 -5.48 4.94
N LEU A 390 15.82 -5.02 6.16
CA LEU A 390 15.32 -3.70 6.59
C LEU A 390 16.43 -2.92 7.30
N TRP A 391 16.52 -1.62 6.95
CA TRP A 391 17.33 -0.65 7.67
C TRP A 391 16.45 0.52 8.10
N ALA A 392 16.32 0.71 9.41
CA ALA A 392 15.62 1.85 9.95
C ALA A 392 16.52 3.11 9.87
N LEU A 393 16.00 4.18 9.31
CA LEU A 393 16.70 5.46 9.23
C LEU A 393 16.29 6.32 10.43
N TRP A 394 17.20 6.45 11.39
CA TRP A 394 16.88 7.09 12.67
C TRP A 394 17.59 8.43 12.81
N PRO A 395 16.94 9.48 13.36
CA PRO A 395 17.59 10.78 13.53
C PRO A 395 18.89 10.67 14.31
N LYS A 396 19.94 11.32 13.80
CA LYS A 396 21.17 11.51 14.56
C LYS A 396 20.84 12.38 15.78
N THR A 397 21.25 11.96 16.95
CA THR A 397 21.17 12.82 18.15
C THR A 397 22.03 14.06 17.90
N ALA A 398 21.49 15.25 18.10
CA ALA A 398 22.30 16.47 18.15
C ALA A 398 23.39 16.27 19.20
N ARG A 399 24.65 16.40 18.79
CA ARG A 399 25.80 16.43 19.71
C ARG A 399 25.82 17.75 20.42
#